data_be81688bb2f2b55fa30bfbf8da84d2ed
#
_entry.id   be81688bb2f2b55fa30bfbf8da84d2ed
#
_cell.length_a   1.000
_cell.length_b   1.000
_cell.length_c   1.000
_cell.angle_alpha   90.00
_cell.angle_beta   90.00
_cell.angle_gamma   90.00
#
_symmetry.space_group_name_H-M   'P 1'
#
loop_
_entity.id
_entity.type
_entity.pdbx_description
1 polymer ?
#
loop_
_entity_poly.entity_id
_entity_poly.type
_entity_poly.pdbx_seq_one_letter_code
_entity_poly.pdbx_strand_id
1 'polypeptide(L)'
;MITSKPAWSREEFEAQLRAKGQSYHIHHPFNVKMNAGECSKEQIRGWVLNRFYYQWIIPIKDAAVMSNCQDRETRRRWISRILDHDGFGEYKTDTECGGLEAWTRLGLAVGLDRETLWSLKEVVPAVKFACDAYVNFARQQPWQEAICSSLTEMFAPQIHKDRLATWPTHYPWIESAGLHYFRSRIPLAQRDVDHGLEVTLNHFTTRAQQERALDILQFKLDILWSMLDAIERAYPK
;
A
#
# COMPACT_ATOMS: atom_id res chain seq x y z
N MET A 1 28.00 -30.97 7.13
CA MET A 1 27.45 -30.36 5.90
C MET A 1 25.98 -30.02 6.18
N ILE A 2 25.65 -28.74 6.21
CA ILE A 2 24.26 -28.33 6.34
C ILE A 2 23.64 -28.56 4.95
N THR A 3 22.85 -29.63 4.80
CA THR A 3 22.09 -29.88 3.58
C THR A 3 21.08 -28.72 3.43
N SER A 4 21.32 -27.84 2.47
CA SER A 4 20.34 -26.81 2.13
C SER A 4 19.03 -27.47 1.68
N LYS A 5 17.91 -27.05 2.24
CA LYS A 5 16.59 -27.50 1.80
C LYS A 5 16.44 -27.23 0.29
N PRO A 6 15.79 -28.11 -0.48
CA PRO A 6 15.53 -27.86 -1.89
C PRO A 6 14.67 -26.58 -2.06
N ALA A 7 14.88 -25.86 -3.15
CA ALA A 7 14.03 -24.73 -3.51
C ALA A 7 12.58 -25.22 -3.72
N TRP A 8 11.62 -24.36 -3.39
CA TRP A 8 10.24 -24.57 -3.79
C TRP A 8 10.10 -24.47 -5.32
N SER A 9 9.15 -25.19 -5.89
CA SER A 9 8.71 -24.93 -7.26
C SER A 9 8.16 -23.51 -7.37
N ARG A 10 7.97 -23.01 -8.59
CA ARG A 10 7.39 -21.67 -8.83
C ARG A 10 6.00 -21.56 -8.20
N GLU A 11 5.18 -22.59 -8.37
CA GLU A 11 3.81 -22.64 -7.85
C GLU A 11 3.78 -22.74 -6.32
N GLU A 12 4.66 -23.54 -5.74
CA GLU A 12 4.80 -23.65 -4.29
C GLU A 12 5.26 -22.32 -3.68
N PHE A 13 6.25 -21.65 -4.29
CA PHE A 13 6.75 -20.36 -3.81
C PHE A 13 5.68 -19.28 -3.90
N GLU A 14 4.94 -19.20 -5.01
CA GLU A 14 3.81 -18.27 -5.12
C GLU A 14 2.73 -18.58 -4.05
N ALA A 15 2.43 -19.84 -3.79
CA ALA A 15 1.49 -20.23 -2.73
C ALA A 15 1.96 -19.76 -1.34
N GLN A 16 3.27 -19.85 -1.04
CA GLN A 16 3.83 -19.32 0.22
C GLN A 16 3.70 -17.78 0.32
N LEU A 17 3.96 -17.05 -0.77
CA LEU A 17 3.77 -15.61 -0.81
C LEU A 17 2.30 -15.24 -0.57
N ARG A 18 1.36 -15.92 -1.22
CA ARG A 18 -0.08 -15.69 -1.06
C ARG A 18 -0.59 -16.04 0.34
N ALA A 19 -0.03 -17.05 0.99
CA ALA A 19 -0.36 -17.43 2.36
C ALA A 19 -0.05 -16.33 3.38
N LYS A 20 0.89 -15.41 3.09
CA LYS A 20 1.16 -14.22 3.91
C LYS A 20 -0.03 -13.25 4.02
N GLY A 21 -1.03 -13.40 3.16
CA GLY A 21 -2.28 -12.63 3.24
C GLY A 21 -3.00 -12.72 4.58
N GLN A 22 -2.76 -13.79 5.35
CA GLN A 22 -3.29 -13.94 6.71
C GLN A 22 -2.79 -12.85 7.68
N SER A 23 -1.61 -12.28 7.41
CA SER A 23 -1.03 -11.16 8.18
C SER A 23 -1.35 -9.79 7.57
N TYR A 24 -2.19 -9.73 6.53
CA TYR A 24 -2.52 -8.46 5.91
C TYR A 24 -3.43 -7.63 6.78
N HIS A 25 -3.21 -6.34 6.80
CA HIS A 25 -3.90 -5.39 7.67
C HIS A 25 -5.42 -5.27 7.44
N ILE A 26 -5.97 -5.99 6.45
CA ILE A 26 -7.43 -6.18 6.33
C ILE A 26 -8.02 -6.84 7.58
N HIS A 27 -7.22 -7.69 8.25
CA HIS A 27 -7.58 -8.41 9.46
C HIS A 27 -7.25 -7.64 10.75
N HIS A 28 -6.66 -6.45 10.65
CA HIS A 28 -6.36 -5.62 11.80
C HIS A 28 -7.65 -5.20 12.52
N PRO A 29 -7.72 -5.28 13.87
CA PRO A 29 -8.94 -4.94 14.62
C PRO A 29 -9.54 -3.59 14.27
N PHE A 30 -8.70 -2.56 14.12
CA PHE A 30 -9.15 -1.23 13.70
C PHE A 30 -9.79 -1.22 12.31
N ASN A 31 -9.23 -1.98 11.35
CA ASN A 31 -9.83 -2.07 10.02
C ASN A 31 -11.15 -2.84 10.03
N VAL A 32 -11.25 -3.89 10.85
CA VAL A 32 -12.50 -4.64 11.03
C VAL A 32 -13.58 -3.74 11.62
N LYS A 33 -13.29 -2.99 12.69
CA LYS A 33 -14.21 -1.99 13.29
C LYS A 33 -14.64 -0.94 12.26
N MET A 34 -13.70 -0.47 11.44
CA MET A 34 -13.98 0.53 10.40
C MET A 34 -14.98 0.01 9.37
N ASN A 35 -14.83 -1.23 8.92
CA ASN A 35 -15.74 -1.85 7.96
C ASN A 35 -17.08 -2.27 8.61
N ALA A 36 -17.12 -2.47 9.93
CA ALA A 36 -18.35 -2.73 10.69
C ALA A 36 -19.14 -1.46 11.05
N GLY A 37 -18.64 -0.27 10.75
CA GLY A 37 -19.29 1.00 11.09
C GLY A 37 -19.12 1.42 12.55
N GLU A 38 -18.18 0.84 13.26
CA GLU A 38 -17.96 1.05 14.70
C GLU A 38 -16.98 2.19 15.01
N CYS A 39 -16.38 2.81 14.00
CA CYS A 39 -15.48 3.93 14.18
C CYS A 39 -16.22 5.27 14.27
N SER A 40 -15.74 6.15 15.15
CA SER A 40 -16.23 7.54 15.23
C SER A 40 -15.78 8.37 14.01
N LYS A 41 -16.37 9.56 13.84
CA LYS A 41 -15.93 10.51 12.79
C LYS A 41 -14.46 10.88 12.96
N GLU A 42 -14.01 11.10 14.18
CA GLU A 42 -12.62 11.43 14.51
C GLU A 42 -11.68 10.29 14.14
N GLN A 43 -12.06 9.05 14.39
CA GLN A 43 -11.27 7.87 14.01
C GLN A 43 -11.15 7.74 12.48
N ILE A 44 -12.25 7.93 11.75
CA ILE A 44 -12.22 7.93 10.26
C ILE A 44 -11.35 9.08 9.72
N ARG A 45 -11.53 10.30 10.25
CA ARG A 45 -10.73 11.48 9.86
C ARG A 45 -9.24 11.25 10.17
N GLY A 46 -8.94 10.77 11.36
CA GLY A 46 -7.57 10.44 11.78
C GLY A 46 -6.93 9.35 10.89
N TRP A 47 -7.69 8.33 10.52
CA TRP A 47 -7.21 7.32 9.60
C TRP A 47 -6.93 7.91 8.21
N VAL A 48 -7.85 8.71 7.65
CA VAL A 48 -7.67 9.33 6.32
C VAL A 48 -6.45 10.23 6.31
N LEU A 49 -6.27 11.09 7.34
CA LEU A 49 -5.14 11.99 7.47
C LEU A 49 -3.81 11.24 7.54
N ASN A 50 -3.71 10.25 8.40
CA ASN A 50 -2.46 9.51 8.60
C ASN A 50 -2.13 8.60 7.41
N ARG A 51 -3.14 7.99 6.81
CA ARG A 51 -2.97 7.13 5.63
C ARG A 51 -2.58 7.93 4.39
N PHE A 52 -2.84 9.26 4.35
CA PHE A 52 -2.37 10.15 3.31
C PHE A 52 -0.84 10.15 3.23
N TYR A 53 -0.13 10.14 4.35
CA TYR A 53 1.33 10.06 4.36
C TYR A 53 1.84 8.79 3.68
N TYR A 54 1.17 7.67 3.87
CA TYR A 54 1.52 6.45 3.13
C TYR A 54 1.31 6.63 1.61
N GLN A 55 0.24 7.29 1.17
CA GLN A 55 0.05 7.59 -0.25
C GLN A 55 1.17 8.51 -0.77
N TRP A 56 1.53 9.51 0.01
CA TRP A 56 2.59 10.46 -0.30
C TRP A 56 3.94 9.78 -0.56
N ILE A 57 4.30 8.77 0.24
CA ILE A 57 5.61 8.10 0.12
C ILE A 57 5.65 7.03 -0.98
N ILE A 58 4.53 6.57 -1.51
CA ILE A 58 4.51 5.52 -2.53
C ILE A 58 5.28 5.94 -3.81
N PRO A 59 5.02 7.09 -4.45
CA PRO A 59 5.80 7.49 -5.62
C PRO A 59 7.29 7.72 -5.28
N ILE A 60 7.61 8.21 -4.09
CA ILE A 60 9.00 8.37 -3.63
C ILE A 60 9.69 7.00 -3.51
N LYS A 61 9.03 6.02 -2.92
CA LYS A 61 9.50 4.64 -2.83
C LYS A 61 9.67 4.01 -4.22
N ASP A 62 8.71 4.22 -5.13
CA ASP A 62 8.76 3.69 -6.49
C ASP A 62 9.89 4.34 -7.32
N ALA A 63 10.16 5.63 -7.12
CA ALA A 63 11.31 6.31 -7.70
C ALA A 63 12.64 5.73 -7.16
N ALA A 64 12.71 5.37 -5.87
CA ALA A 64 13.88 4.70 -5.29
C ALA A 64 14.11 3.32 -5.93
N VAL A 65 13.06 2.52 -6.14
CA VAL A 65 13.15 1.25 -6.89
C VAL A 65 13.74 1.50 -8.29
N MET A 66 13.21 2.49 -9.01
CA MET A 66 13.65 2.80 -10.38
C MET A 66 15.10 3.27 -10.43
N SER A 67 15.55 4.08 -9.46
CA SER A 67 16.93 4.59 -9.40
C SER A 67 17.96 3.46 -9.23
N ASN A 68 17.59 2.38 -8.57
CA ASN A 68 18.44 1.21 -8.35
C ASN A 68 18.32 0.15 -9.47
N CYS A 69 17.25 0.20 -10.27
CA CYS A 69 16.96 -0.79 -11.29
C CYS A 69 17.74 -0.53 -12.58
N GLN A 70 18.64 -1.46 -12.98
CA GLN A 70 19.39 -1.37 -14.23
C GLN A 70 18.59 -1.90 -15.43
N ASP A 71 17.54 -2.72 -15.19
CA ASP A 71 16.73 -3.28 -16.27
C ASP A 71 15.73 -2.24 -16.80
N ARG A 72 15.89 -1.92 -18.11
CA ARG A 72 15.07 -0.92 -18.79
C ARG A 72 13.60 -1.33 -18.88
N GLU A 73 13.33 -2.61 -19.14
CA GLU A 73 11.95 -3.07 -19.34
C GLU A 73 11.17 -3.06 -18.00
N THR A 74 11.82 -3.43 -16.92
CA THR A 74 11.25 -3.27 -15.57
C THR A 74 10.93 -1.80 -15.28
N ARG A 75 11.88 -0.86 -15.56
CA ARG A 75 11.62 0.58 -15.35
C ARG A 75 10.45 1.09 -16.18
N ARG A 76 10.33 0.68 -17.46
CA ARG A 76 9.21 1.07 -18.33
C ARG A 76 7.85 0.64 -17.80
N ARG A 77 7.78 -0.54 -17.18
CA ARG A 77 6.54 -1.04 -16.55
C ARG A 77 6.31 -0.39 -15.19
N TRP A 78 7.38 -0.12 -14.43
CA TRP A 78 7.29 0.38 -13.05
C TRP A 78 6.90 1.86 -12.98
N ILE A 79 7.29 2.68 -13.96
CA ILE A 79 7.03 4.13 -13.96
C ILE A 79 5.54 4.46 -13.87
N SER A 80 4.66 3.61 -14.41
CA SER A 80 3.21 3.82 -14.34
C SER A 80 2.71 3.96 -12.90
N ARG A 81 3.35 3.31 -11.92
CA ARG A 81 2.99 3.40 -10.50
C ARG A 81 3.20 4.80 -9.93
N ILE A 82 4.25 5.50 -10.38
CA ILE A 82 4.49 6.89 -10.00
C ILE A 82 3.41 7.78 -10.60
N LEU A 83 3.13 7.62 -11.88
CA LEU A 83 2.10 8.38 -12.58
C LEU A 83 0.69 8.14 -11.99
N ASP A 84 0.40 6.91 -11.59
CA ASP A 84 -0.88 6.56 -10.94
C ASP A 84 -1.07 7.24 -9.59
N HIS A 85 -0.01 7.64 -8.90
CA HIS A 85 -0.09 8.31 -7.60
C HIS A 85 0.08 9.83 -7.71
N ASP A 86 1.14 10.30 -8.37
CA ASP A 86 1.42 11.73 -8.51
C ASP A 86 0.54 12.41 -9.57
N GLY A 87 0.04 11.62 -10.53
CA GLY A 87 -0.64 12.16 -11.68
C GLY A 87 0.31 12.53 -12.82
N PHE A 88 -0.25 13.01 -13.91
CA PHE A 88 0.49 13.44 -15.11
C PHE A 88 -0.34 14.43 -15.94
N GLY A 89 0.29 14.98 -17.00
CA GLY A 89 -0.40 15.87 -17.95
C GLY A 89 -0.87 17.18 -17.32
N GLU A 90 -2.04 17.65 -17.71
CA GLU A 90 -2.61 18.93 -17.30
C GLU A 90 -3.72 18.80 -16.24
N TYR A 91 -3.83 17.63 -15.60
CA TYR A 91 -4.84 17.33 -14.55
C TYR A 91 -6.29 17.55 -14.98
N LYS A 92 -6.61 17.28 -16.26
CA LYS A 92 -7.95 17.48 -16.83
C LYS A 92 -8.92 16.35 -16.55
N THR A 93 -8.40 15.16 -16.26
CA THR A 93 -9.19 13.94 -15.98
C THR A 93 -8.85 13.36 -14.62
N ASP A 94 -9.73 12.55 -14.04
CA ASP A 94 -9.47 11.86 -12.78
C ASP A 94 -8.24 10.97 -12.85
N THR A 95 -7.94 10.35 -13.98
CA THR A 95 -6.74 9.56 -14.21
C THR A 95 -5.48 10.42 -14.19
N GLU A 96 -5.52 11.59 -14.83
CA GLU A 96 -4.40 12.55 -14.82
C GLU A 96 -4.12 13.12 -13.44
N CYS A 97 -5.16 13.31 -12.61
CA CYS A 97 -5.00 13.83 -11.24
C CYS A 97 -4.26 12.87 -10.29
N GLY A 98 -4.31 11.58 -10.55
CA GLY A 98 -3.63 10.56 -9.76
C GLY A 98 -4.22 10.26 -8.38
N GLY A 99 -3.58 9.30 -7.70
CA GLY A 99 -4.06 8.77 -6.42
C GLY A 99 -3.97 9.74 -5.26
N LEU A 100 -2.97 10.65 -5.25
CA LEU A 100 -2.84 11.66 -4.19
C LEU A 100 -4.02 12.64 -4.22
N GLU A 101 -4.42 13.08 -5.41
CA GLU A 101 -5.58 13.96 -5.54
C GLU A 101 -6.89 13.21 -5.22
N ALA A 102 -7.01 11.96 -5.67
CA ALA A 102 -8.17 11.12 -5.32
C ALA A 102 -8.28 10.90 -3.80
N TRP A 103 -7.14 10.74 -3.09
CA TRP A 103 -7.12 10.67 -1.63
C TRP A 103 -7.43 12.02 -0.97
N THR A 104 -6.96 13.13 -1.55
CA THR A 104 -7.31 14.48 -1.10
C THR A 104 -8.81 14.71 -1.13
N ARG A 105 -9.49 14.27 -2.20
CA ARG A 105 -10.96 14.32 -2.28
C ARG A 105 -11.64 13.50 -1.18
N LEU A 106 -11.08 12.33 -0.82
CA LEU A 106 -11.56 11.58 0.34
C LEU A 106 -11.37 12.38 1.63
N GLY A 107 -10.21 13.04 1.80
CA GLY A 107 -9.95 13.91 2.94
C GLY A 107 -10.98 15.03 3.08
N LEU A 108 -11.29 15.72 1.97
CA LEU A 108 -12.32 16.76 1.96
C LEU A 108 -13.71 16.18 2.31
N ALA A 109 -14.04 15.00 1.76
CA ALA A 109 -15.32 14.34 2.03
C ALA A 109 -15.49 13.91 3.48
N VAL A 110 -14.40 13.66 4.23
CA VAL A 110 -14.46 13.39 5.67
C VAL A 110 -14.30 14.65 6.53
N GLY A 111 -14.25 15.84 5.90
CA GLY A 111 -14.20 17.13 6.58
C GLY A 111 -12.80 17.55 7.05
N LEU A 112 -11.75 17.07 6.39
CA LEU A 112 -10.40 17.63 6.49
C LEU A 112 -10.25 18.71 5.42
N ASP A 113 -9.37 19.69 5.65
CA ASP A 113 -8.99 20.64 4.63
C ASP A 113 -7.71 20.20 3.89
N ARG A 114 -7.51 20.77 2.69
CA ARG A 114 -6.36 20.43 1.83
C ARG A 114 -5.02 20.80 2.48
N GLU A 115 -4.95 21.96 3.14
CA GLU A 115 -3.72 22.44 3.76
C GLU A 115 -3.27 21.48 4.88
N THR A 116 -4.20 21.07 5.74
CA THR A 116 -3.94 20.08 6.79
C THR A 116 -3.36 18.79 6.22
N LEU A 117 -3.98 18.23 5.16
CA LEU A 117 -3.48 17.01 4.52
C LEU A 117 -2.07 17.20 3.95
N TRP A 118 -1.89 18.22 3.11
CA TRP A 118 -0.65 18.42 2.35
C TRP A 118 0.50 18.94 3.19
N SER A 119 0.24 19.58 4.33
CA SER A 119 1.29 20.01 5.26
C SER A 119 2.00 18.83 5.95
N LEU A 120 1.36 17.67 6.06
CA LEU A 120 1.84 16.47 6.75
C LEU A 120 2.22 16.70 8.23
N LYS A 121 1.85 17.85 8.81
CA LYS A 121 2.27 18.24 10.17
C LYS A 121 1.60 17.38 11.24
N GLU A 122 0.33 17.03 11.03
CA GLU A 122 -0.49 16.31 12.00
C GLU A 122 -0.36 14.78 11.89
N VAL A 123 0.46 14.28 10.97
CA VAL A 123 0.71 12.84 10.84
C VAL A 123 1.45 12.33 12.07
N VAL A 124 0.89 11.30 12.70
CA VAL A 124 1.44 10.65 13.89
C VAL A 124 2.89 10.21 13.65
N PRO A 125 3.85 10.53 14.54
CA PRO A 125 5.27 10.20 14.33
C PRO A 125 5.53 8.72 14.04
N ALA A 126 4.83 7.81 14.71
CA ALA A 126 4.99 6.37 14.48
C ALA A 126 4.54 5.94 13.07
N VAL A 127 3.52 6.61 12.49
CA VAL A 127 3.11 6.40 11.09
C VAL A 127 4.20 6.87 10.13
N LYS A 128 4.78 8.06 10.38
CA LYS A 128 5.93 8.55 9.59
C LYS A 128 7.08 7.56 9.65
N PHE A 129 7.46 7.12 10.85
CA PHE A 129 8.54 6.16 11.04
C PHE A 129 8.33 4.87 10.24
N ALA A 130 7.13 4.28 10.31
CA ALA A 130 6.80 3.06 9.58
C ALA A 130 6.86 3.28 8.04
N CYS A 131 6.33 4.38 7.55
CA CYS A 131 6.37 4.73 6.14
C CYS A 131 7.80 5.00 5.65
N ASP A 132 8.59 5.74 6.43
CA ASP A 132 9.97 6.07 6.08
C ASP A 132 10.87 4.82 6.09
N ALA A 133 10.61 3.84 6.97
CA ALA A 133 11.27 2.55 6.93
C ALA A 133 11.04 1.83 5.59
N TYR A 134 9.84 1.94 5.01
CA TYR A 134 9.54 1.38 3.69
C TYR A 134 10.32 2.08 2.56
N VAL A 135 10.37 3.40 2.58
CA VAL A 135 11.16 4.17 1.60
C VAL A 135 12.64 3.84 1.71
N ASN A 136 13.16 3.79 2.95
CA ASN A 136 14.57 3.48 3.21
C ASN A 136 14.93 2.05 2.77
N PHE A 137 14.03 1.09 2.98
CA PHE A 137 14.20 -0.27 2.46
C PHE A 137 14.37 -0.24 0.94
N ALA A 138 13.50 0.46 0.21
CA ALA A 138 13.58 0.56 -1.26
C ALA A 138 14.84 1.28 -1.75
N ARG A 139 15.39 2.22 -0.97
CA ARG A 139 16.65 2.93 -1.29
C ARG A 139 17.89 2.08 -1.10
N GLN A 140 17.88 1.20 -0.10
CA GLN A 140 19.08 0.49 0.37
C GLN A 140 19.18 -0.94 -0.16
N GLN A 141 18.06 -1.57 -0.52
CA GLN A 141 18.04 -2.95 -0.96
C GLN A 141 18.15 -3.06 -2.49
N PRO A 142 18.59 -4.22 -3.01
CA PRO A 142 18.50 -4.52 -4.43
C PRO A 142 17.07 -4.26 -4.94
N TRP A 143 16.95 -3.75 -6.16
CA TRP A 143 15.65 -3.37 -6.72
C TRP A 143 14.65 -4.52 -6.77
N GLN A 144 15.10 -5.76 -6.94
CA GLN A 144 14.25 -6.95 -6.92
C GLN A 144 13.64 -7.19 -5.53
N GLU A 145 14.42 -6.99 -4.46
CA GLU A 145 13.93 -7.06 -3.09
C GLU A 145 12.95 -5.92 -2.80
N ALA A 146 13.26 -4.71 -3.31
CA ALA A 146 12.38 -3.55 -3.18
C ALA A 146 11.04 -3.76 -3.92
N ILE A 147 11.06 -4.40 -5.10
CA ILE A 147 9.83 -4.81 -5.81
C ILE A 147 9.07 -5.88 -5.03
N CYS A 148 9.74 -6.89 -4.50
CA CYS A 148 9.12 -7.94 -3.68
C CYS A 148 8.35 -7.36 -2.48
N SER A 149 8.88 -6.31 -1.83
CA SER A 149 8.20 -5.62 -0.73
C SER A 149 6.87 -4.98 -1.14
N SER A 150 6.61 -4.77 -2.43
CA SER A 150 5.36 -4.22 -2.95
C SER A 150 4.26 -5.27 -3.17
N LEU A 151 4.55 -6.57 -2.97
CA LEU A 151 3.60 -7.66 -3.21
C LEU A 151 2.38 -7.66 -2.28
N THR A 152 2.32 -6.81 -1.25
CA THR A 152 1.08 -6.58 -0.50
C THR A 152 -0.08 -6.08 -1.37
N GLU A 153 0.20 -5.61 -2.59
CA GLU A 153 -0.80 -5.28 -3.62
C GLU A 153 -1.68 -6.49 -3.98
N MET A 154 -1.19 -7.73 -3.82
CA MET A 154 -1.99 -8.95 -4.01
C MET A 154 -3.26 -8.98 -3.17
N PHE A 155 -3.24 -8.31 -2.02
CA PHE A 155 -4.32 -8.32 -1.04
C PHE A 155 -5.16 -7.02 -1.08
N ALA A 156 -4.67 -5.98 -1.79
CA ALA A 156 -5.30 -4.66 -1.82
C ALA A 156 -6.69 -4.62 -2.48
N PRO A 157 -6.99 -5.36 -3.56
CA PRO A 157 -8.32 -5.31 -4.17
C PRO A 157 -9.45 -5.63 -3.19
N GLN A 158 -9.25 -6.60 -2.29
CA GLN A 158 -10.30 -7.00 -1.34
C GLN A 158 -10.62 -5.88 -0.34
N ILE A 159 -9.60 -5.25 0.25
CA ILE A 159 -9.82 -4.18 1.24
C ILE A 159 -10.53 -2.95 0.62
N HIS A 160 -10.30 -2.68 -0.67
CA HIS A 160 -11.02 -1.61 -1.38
C HIS A 160 -12.47 -1.99 -1.67
N LYS A 161 -12.72 -3.24 -2.08
CA LYS A 161 -14.08 -3.76 -2.30
C LYS A 161 -14.90 -3.72 -1.01
N ASP A 162 -14.31 -4.14 0.11
CA ASP A 162 -14.99 -4.15 1.41
C ASP A 162 -15.41 -2.72 1.81
N ARG A 163 -14.55 -1.73 1.64
CA ARG A 163 -14.89 -0.33 1.91
C ARG A 163 -16.01 0.19 1.03
N LEU A 164 -15.96 -0.09 -0.26
CA LEU A 164 -17.01 0.33 -1.19
C LEU A 164 -18.37 -0.33 -0.89
N ALA A 165 -18.35 -1.54 -0.35
CA ALA A 165 -19.56 -2.27 0.04
C ALA A 165 -20.16 -1.77 1.36
N THR A 166 -19.32 -1.38 2.33
CA THR A 166 -19.75 -1.13 3.71
C THR A 166 -19.87 0.36 4.06
N TRP A 167 -18.93 1.19 3.60
CA TRP A 167 -18.87 2.60 4.00
C TRP A 167 -20.09 3.44 3.59
N PRO A 168 -20.70 3.28 2.40
CA PRO A 168 -21.90 4.05 2.06
C PRO A 168 -23.06 3.84 3.05
N THR A 169 -23.15 2.65 3.64
CA THR A 169 -24.19 2.32 4.65
C THR A 169 -23.81 2.80 6.04
N HIS A 170 -22.55 2.57 6.44
CA HIS A 170 -22.10 2.84 7.81
C HIS A 170 -21.69 4.31 8.05
N TYR A 171 -21.22 4.98 7.00
CA TYR A 171 -20.75 6.37 7.05
C TYR A 171 -21.45 7.22 5.97
N PRO A 172 -22.79 7.35 6.02
CA PRO A 172 -23.55 8.07 4.98
C PRO A 172 -23.23 9.57 4.90
N TRP A 173 -22.50 10.10 5.88
CA TRP A 173 -21.99 11.46 5.88
C TRP A 173 -20.75 11.65 4.98
N ILE A 174 -20.15 10.58 4.45
CA ILE A 174 -19.06 10.63 3.48
C ILE A 174 -19.68 10.62 2.08
N GLU A 175 -19.49 11.71 1.35
CA GLU A 175 -19.98 11.79 -0.01
C GLU A 175 -19.37 10.70 -0.92
N SER A 176 -20.20 10.09 -1.77
CA SER A 176 -19.79 9.00 -2.67
C SER A 176 -18.63 9.38 -3.60
N ALA A 177 -18.52 10.66 -4.00
CA ALA A 177 -17.40 11.17 -4.78
C ALA A 177 -16.05 10.98 -4.06
N GLY A 178 -16.01 11.13 -2.73
CA GLY A 178 -14.82 10.90 -1.91
C GLY A 178 -14.30 9.46 -1.96
N LEU A 179 -15.14 8.49 -2.32
CA LEU A 179 -14.74 7.08 -2.41
C LEU A 179 -14.10 6.72 -3.76
N HIS A 180 -13.84 7.70 -4.63
CA HIS A 180 -13.25 7.49 -5.96
C HIS A 180 -11.89 6.77 -5.88
N TYR A 181 -11.06 7.12 -4.92
CA TYR A 181 -9.77 6.45 -4.70
C TYR A 181 -9.90 4.93 -4.64
N PHE A 182 -10.85 4.41 -3.85
CA PHE A 182 -11.02 2.96 -3.70
C PHE A 182 -11.47 2.30 -4.99
N ARG A 183 -12.33 2.97 -5.77
CA ARG A 183 -12.80 2.46 -7.07
C ARG A 183 -11.67 2.37 -8.10
N SER A 184 -10.86 3.43 -8.20
CA SER A 184 -9.77 3.51 -9.18
C SER A 184 -8.62 2.53 -8.88
N ARG A 185 -8.37 2.20 -7.59
CA ARG A 185 -7.26 1.32 -7.20
C ARG A 185 -7.49 -0.16 -7.49
N ILE A 186 -8.72 -0.62 -7.64
CA ILE A 186 -9.01 -2.06 -7.86
C ILE A 186 -8.34 -2.58 -9.15
N PRO A 187 -8.56 -1.99 -10.35
CA PRO A 187 -7.94 -2.46 -11.58
C PRO A 187 -6.42 -2.23 -11.61
N LEU A 188 -5.93 -1.13 -11.02
CA LEU A 188 -4.50 -0.81 -11.02
C LEU A 188 -3.68 -1.79 -10.19
N ALA A 189 -4.22 -2.24 -9.04
CA ALA A 189 -3.53 -3.20 -8.18
C ALA A 189 -3.26 -4.54 -8.90
N GLN A 190 -4.16 -5.02 -9.74
CA GLN A 190 -3.97 -6.28 -10.48
C GLN A 190 -2.77 -6.19 -11.44
N ARG A 191 -2.68 -5.12 -12.23
CA ARG A 191 -1.53 -4.89 -13.13
C ARG A 191 -0.20 -4.87 -12.36
N ASP A 192 -0.18 -4.19 -11.23
CA ASP A 192 1.02 -4.02 -10.41
C ASP A 192 1.46 -5.35 -9.78
N VAL A 193 0.50 -6.19 -9.36
CA VAL A 193 0.74 -7.53 -8.83
C VAL A 193 1.40 -8.42 -9.87
N ASP A 194 0.86 -8.50 -11.08
CA ASP A 194 1.35 -9.39 -12.12
C ASP A 194 2.82 -9.11 -12.43
N HIS A 195 3.19 -7.83 -12.52
CA HIS A 195 4.59 -7.45 -12.75
C HIS A 195 5.49 -7.73 -11.54
N GLY A 196 5.07 -7.32 -10.34
CA GLY A 196 5.87 -7.53 -9.12
C GLY A 196 6.09 -9.01 -8.83
N LEU A 197 5.06 -9.83 -9.04
CA LEU A 197 5.14 -11.28 -8.84
C LEU A 197 6.06 -11.94 -9.87
N GLU A 198 5.97 -11.56 -11.14
CA GLU A 198 6.88 -12.04 -12.19
C GLU A 198 8.35 -11.80 -11.84
N VAL A 199 8.69 -10.56 -11.46
CA VAL A 199 10.06 -10.19 -11.04
C VAL A 199 10.49 -11.03 -9.83
N THR A 200 9.64 -11.15 -8.82
CA THR A 200 9.94 -11.90 -7.60
C THR A 200 10.19 -13.38 -7.88
N LEU A 201 9.28 -14.04 -8.60
CA LEU A 201 9.40 -15.46 -8.91
C LEU A 201 10.61 -15.79 -9.82
N ASN A 202 11.04 -14.84 -10.64
CA ASN A 202 12.21 -15.02 -11.52
C ASN A 202 13.54 -14.77 -10.80
N HIS A 203 13.55 -13.89 -9.79
CA HIS A 203 14.78 -13.53 -9.08
C HIS A 203 15.12 -14.48 -7.92
N PHE A 204 14.13 -14.86 -7.13
CA PHE A 204 14.32 -15.67 -5.91
C PHE A 204 14.23 -17.16 -6.24
N THR A 205 15.34 -17.76 -6.71
CA THR A 205 15.38 -19.12 -7.27
C THR A 205 15.91 -20.19 -6.31
N THR A 206 16.68 -19.80 -5.28
CA THR A 206 17.14 -20.73 -4.25
C THR A 206 16.24 -20.69 -3.03
N ARG A 207 16.23 -21.77 -2.23
CA ARG A 207 15.42 -21.84 -1.00
C ARG A 207 15.70 -20.65 -0.06
N ALA A 208 16.96 -20.31 0.16
CA ALA A 208 17.35 -19.21 1.03
C ALA A 208 16.83 -17.86 0.49
N GLN A 209 16.89 -17.63 -0.82
CA GLN A 209 16.32 -16.45 -1.45
C GLN A 209 14.80 -16.43 -1.32
N GLN A 210 14.12 -17.55 -1.53
CA GLN A 210 12.66 -17.64 -1.40
C GLN A 210 12.20 -17.34 0.04
N GLU A 211 12.92 -17.88 1.04
CA GLU A 211 12.65 -17.55 2.44
C GLU A 211 12.91 -16.05 2.71
N ARG A 212 13.99 -15.47 2.15
CA ARG A 212 14.23 -14.02 2.21
C ARG A 212 13.07 -13.20 1.61
N ALA A 213 12.49 -13.63 0.48
CA ALA A 213 11.33 -12.96 -0.10
C ALA A 213 10.09 -12.97 0.83
N LEU A 214 9.88 -14.08 1.55
CA LEU A 214 8.82 -14.16 2.57
C LEU A 214 9.06 -13.19 3.73
N ASP A 215 10.32 -13.04 4.17
CA ASP A 215 10.68 -12.08 5.22
C ASP A 215 10.49 -10.63 4.76
N ILE A 216 10.84 -10.34 3.51
CA ILE A 216 10.61 -9.02 2.90
C ILE A 216 9.11 -8.69 2.84
N LEU A 217 8.29 -9.64 2.41
CA LEU A 217 6.85 -9.44 2.38
C LEU A 217 6.28 -9.28 3.79
N GLN A 218 6.79 -10.07 4.78
CA GLN A 218 6.39 -9.92 6.17
C GLN A 218 6.75 -8.54 6.72
N PHE A 219 7.98 -8.06 6.49
CA PHE A 219 8.39 -6.71 6.87
C PHE A 219 7.40 -5.64 6.38
N LYS A 220 6.93 -5.76 5.13
CA LYS A 220 5.95 -4.81 4.60
C LYS A 220 4.57 -4.97 5.24
N LEU A 221 4.16 -6.19 5.55
CA LEU A 221 2.91 -6.45 6.27
C LEU A 221 2.96 -5.85 7.67
N ASP A 222 4.10 -5.97 8.37
CA ASP A 222 4.32 -5.41 9.71
C ASP A 222 4.27 -3.87 9.69
N ILE A 223 4.81 -3.22 8.64
CA ILE A 223 4.66 -1.77 8.44
C ILE A 223 3.18 -1.37 8.38
N LEU A 224 2.39 -2.07 7.57
CA LEU A 224 0.97 -1.75 7.41
C LEU A 224 0.18 -1.97 8.69
N TRP A 225 0.53 -3.00 9.45
CA TRP A 225 -0.08 -3.32 10.73
C TRP A 225 0.26 -2.27 11.78
N SER A 226 1.57 -1.97 11.96
CA SER A 226 2.05 -0.97 12.92
C SER A 226 1.48 0.43 12.66
N MET A 227 1.25 0.78 11.41
CA MET A 227 0.55 2.04 11.07
C MET A 227 -0.85 2.08 11.66
N LEU A 228 -1.61 0.99 11.58
CA LEU A 228 -2.98 0.94 12.13
C LEU A 228 -2.97 0.92 13.66
N ASP A 229 -2.03 0.21 14.29
CA ASP A 229 -1.81 0.28 15.74
C ASP A 229 -1.57 1.72 16.21
N ALA A 230 -0.70 2.44 15.50
CA ALA A 230 -0.39 3.83 15.81
C ALA A 230 -1.59 4.76 15.65
N ILE A 231 -2.38 4.56 14.60
CA ILE A 231 -3.59 5.36 14.34
C ILE A 231 -4.66 5.05 15.39
N GLU A 232 -4.95 3.78 15.67
CA GLU A 232 -5.96 3.39 16.67
C GLU A 232 -5.61 3.95 18.05
N ARG A 233 -4.31 3.93 18.41
CA ARG A 233 -3.84 4.50 19.69
C ARG A 233 -3.94 6.02 19.74
N ALA A 234 -3.72 6.70 18.63
CA ALA A 234 -3.76 8.17 18.56
C ALA A 234 -5.19 8.72 18.53
N TYR A 235 -6.15 7.94 18.05
CA TYR A 235 -7.57 8.29 17.96
C TYR A 235 -8.42 7.26 18.73
N PRO A 236 -8.39 7.29 20.07
CA PRO A 236 -9.21 6.41 20.89
C PRO A 236 -10.72 6.72 20.71
N LYS A 237 -11.59 5.80 21.14
CA LYS A 237 -13.06 6.05 21.20
C LYS A 237 -13.41 7.14 22.19
#